data_3ec12cb358ded4901cb2478ff9af8b7b
#
_entry.id   3ec12cb358ded4901cb2478ff9af8b7b
#
_cell.length_a   1.000
_cell.length_b   1.000
_cell.length_c   1.000
_cell.angle_alpha   90.00
_cell.angle_beta   90.00
_cell.angle_gamma   90.00
#
_symmetry.space_group_name_H-M   'P 1'
#
loop_
_entity.id
_entity.type
_entity.pdbx_description
1 polymer ?
#
loop_
_entity_poly.entity_id
_entity_poly.type
_entity_poly.pdbx_seq_one_letter_code
_entity_poly.pdbx_strand_id
1 'polypeptide(L)'
;MREKNQVVLPLNLGICIPEGDFVFKVAEICESLDYTELFNTYVRKWRKVNPITLFEIVVFGYMEHLYSGRDIAKACKTDIRFMWLLNGEPAPSHATITRFQDERLSEVMEGLFYQFVEKLYEMGEVKFKNLFVDGTKIEAYANKYTFVWKKAVEKNLVKLNKKIEDMLPVICERYGFNIGISIEECYEALVRQAQWIDLTFAVGKGKHKTQLQRDIETLEAFVNKKNEYYSHLGKFGKRNSFSKTDIDATFMHMKEDYMRNGQLKPGYNIQIGVESEYIVGVGSFSNRSDVNTLIPFLNRIKNHTGRKFENIIADAGYESSENYLYLEENGQNCFIKPQNYEISKKRSYKANPYTVENMTYNARRDEYTCPNGRKLKFKRESKKTTENGYVVSTRYYSNDKCGRCPHRDKCHRSKNGYRTVRVNQVLNEYRPKVLEALTSEEGTLLRMNRSIQVEGVFGVLKEDYGFRRFLTRGKKNIETQFFLLAFALNIEKLCNREKKGRIGLDLFKLNAS
;
A
#
# COMPACT_ATOMS: atom_id res chain seq x y z
N MET A 1 -8.04 -55.87 15.19
CA MET A 1 -7.32 -54.60 15.35
C MET A 1 -5.93 -54.90 15.88
N ARG A 2 -4.86 -54.52 15.19
CA ARG A 2 -3.51 -54.59 15.78
C ARG A 2 -3.36 -53.41 16.74
N GLU A 3 -3.32 -53.69 18.07
CA GLU A 3 -2.88 -52.70 19.02
C GLU A 3 -1.40 -52.41 18.74
N LYS A 4 -1.14 -51.23 18.22
CA LYS A 4 0.22 -50.71 18.17
C LYS A 4 0.59 -50.27 19.56
N ASN A 5 1.34 -51.09 20.28
CA ASN A 5 1.99 -50.69 21.52
C ASN A 5 2.93 -49.53 21.19
N GLN A 6 2.51 -48.32 21.50
CA GLN A 6 3.31 -47.11 21.30
C GLN A 6 4.26 -47.01 22.50
N VAL A 7 5.51 -47.37 22.33
CA VAL A 7 6.55 -47.08 23.31
C VAL A 7 6.89 -45.61 23.20
N VAL A 8 6.59 -44.80 24.21
CA VAL A 8 7.00 -43.40 24.30
C VAL A 8 8.47 -43.40 24.72
N LEU A 9 9.37 -43.30 23.79
CA LEU A 9 10.78 -43.02 24.03
C LEU A 9 10.93 -41.47 24.16
N PRO A 10 11.65 -40.94 25.14
CA PRO A 10 12.03 -39.53 25.20
C PRO A 10 13.08 -39.29 24.11
N LEU A 11 12.63 -38.99 22.86
CA LEU A 11 13.49 -38.61 21.77
C LEU A 11 13.85 -37.13 21.89
N ASN A 12 15.14 -36.82 21.99
CA ASN A 12 15.62 -35.46 21.78
C ASN A 12 15.57 -35.17 20.27
N LEU A 13 14.50 -34.52 19.83
CA LEU A 13 14.28 -34.21 18.41
C LEU A 13 15.39 -33.33 17.83
N GLY A 14 16.05 -32.51 18.65
CA GLY A 14 17.17 -31.66 18.23
C GLY A 14 18.36 -32.46 17.66
N ILE A 15 18.59 -33.70 18.12
CA ILE A 15 19.67 -34.57 17.60
C ILE A 15 19.36 -35.03 16.16
N CYS A 16 18.09 -35.07 15.78
CA CYS A 16 17.65 -35.53 14.45
C CYS A 16 17.61 -34.38 13.41
N ILE A 17 17.81 -33.15 13.82
CA ILE A 17 17.82 -31.98 12.96
C ILE A 17 19.27 -31.65 12.63
N PRO A 18 19.64 -31.42 11.34
CA PRO A 18 21.01 -31.08 10.97
C PRO A 18 21.53 -29.85 11.70
N GLU A 19 22.78 -29.89 12.16
CA GLU A 19 23.45 -28.71 12.71
C GLU A 19 23.43 -27.57 11.67
N GLY A 20 23.01 -26.39 12.09
CA GLY A 20 22.89 -25.22 11.22
C GLY A 20 21.59 -25.14 10.41
N ASP A 21 20.57 -25.96 10.74
CA ASP A 21 19.21 -25.74 10.22
C ASP A 21 18.69 -24.38 10.71
N PHE A 22 17.92 -23.70 9.84
CA PHE A 22 17.37 -22.37 10.14
C PHE A 22 16.42 -22.36 11.35
N VAL A 23 15.82 -23.52 11.70
CA VAL A 23 14.91 -23.63 12.85
C VAL A 23 15.54 -23.20 14.16
N PHE A 24 16.84 -23.49 14.36
CA PHE A 24 17.56 -23.11 15.59
C PHE A 24 17.72 -21.59 15.68
N LYS A 25 18.01 -20.92 14.56
CA LYS A 25 18.13 -19.45 14.53
C LYS A 25 16.75 -18.78 14.69
N VAL A 26 15.68 -19.39 14.17
CA VAL A 26 14.31 -18.90 14.41
C VAL A 26 14.02 -18.91 15.90
N ALA A 27 14.29 -20.01 16.59
CA ALA A 27 14.08 -20.11 18.04
C ALA A 27 14.93 -19.06 18.79
N GLU A 28 16.25 -18.98 18.49
CA GLU A 28 17.17 -18.02 19.12
C GLU A 28 16.67 -16.54 18.98
N ILE A 29 16.30 -16.14 17.76
CA ILE A 29 15.80 -14.78 17.52
C ILE A 29 14.47 -14.56 18.22
N CYS A 30 13.53 -15.51 18.10
CA CYS A 30 12.22 -15.38 18.71
C CYS A 30 12.31 -15.34 20.25
N GLU A 31 13.10 -16.20 20.88
CA GLU A 31 13.32 -16.19 22.34
C GLU A 31 13.90 -14.86 22.84
N SER A 32 14.60 -14.13 22.00
CA SER A 32 15.25 -12.86 22.36
C SER A 32 14.33 -11.64 22.33
N LEU A 33 13.06 -11.79 21.94
CA LEU A 33 12.09 -10.68 21.81
C LEU A 33 11.27 -10.48 23.07
N ASP A 34 10.75 -9.25 23.26
CA ASP A 34 9.79 -8.94 24.32
C ASP A 34 8.36 -9.18 23.82
N TYR A 35 7.65 -10.08 24.47
CA TYR A 35 6.27 -10.47 24.17
C TYR A 35 5.22 -9.87 25.09
N THR A 36 5.58 -8.88 25.92
CA THR A 36 4.65 -8.26 26.89
C THR A 36 3.36 -7.80 26.21
N GLU A 37 3.46 -7.11 25.07
CA GLU A 37 2.29 -6.66 24.33
C GLU A 37 1.47 -7.81 23.76
N LEU A 38 2.12 -8.88 23.28
CA LEU A 38 1.42 -10.07 22.79
C LEU A 38 0.61 -10.74 23.92
N PHE A 39 1.20 -10.89 25.09
CA PHE A 39 0.49 -11.46 26.23
C PHE A 39 -0.69 -10.58 26.68
N ASN A 40 -0.57 -9.26 26.58
CA ASN A 40 -1.64 -8.32 26.88
C ASN A 40 -2.86 -8.45 25.95
N THR A 41 -2.70 -9.02 24.74
CA THR A 41 -3.83 -9.31 23.86
C THR A 41 -4.74 -10.43 24.38
N TYR A 42 -4.29 -11.20 25.38
CA TYR A 42 -5.05 -12.31 25.95
C TYR A 42 -5.78 -11.88 27.23
N VAL A 43 -7.12 -11.84 27.17
CA VAL A 43 -7.98 -11.57 28.33
C VAL A 43 -7.94 -12.73 29.35
N ARG A 44 -7.70 -13.97 28.88
CA ARG A 44 -7.58 -15.18 29.66
C ARG A 44 -6.34 -15.96 29.26
N LYS A 45 -5.74 -16.70 30.23
CA LYS A 45 -4.60 -17.57 29.94
C LYS A 45 -4.91 -18.50 28.76
N TRP A 46 -3.95 -18.64 27.85
CA TRP A 46 -4.04 -19.60 26.72
C TRP A 46 -4.18 -21.04 27.25
N ARG A 47 -4.89 -21.89 26.49
CA ARG A 47 -5.28 -23.22 27.02
C ARG A 47 -4.37 -24.36 26.58
N LYS A 48 -3.73 -24.27 25.41
CA LYS A 48 -3.08 -25.43 24.78
C LYS A 48 -1.64 -25.16 24.30
N VAL A 49 -1.38 -24.08 23.61
CA VAL A 49 -0.07 -23.75 23.02
C VAL A 49 0.34 -22.36 23.45
N ASN A 50 1.61 -22.20 23.82
CA ASN A 50 2.16 -20.91 24.21
C ASN A 50 2.11 -19.92 23.03
N PRO A 51 1.73 -18.65 23.22
CA PRO A 51 1.78 -17.63 22.19
C PRO A 51 3.16 -17.43 21.53
N ILE A 52 4.26 -17.63 22.27
CA ILE A 52 5.63 -17.57 21.74
C ILE A 52 5.83 -18.74 20.78
N THR A 53 5.51 -19.96 21.19
CA THR A 53 5.58 -21.16 20.33
C THR A 53 4.71 -21.00 19.08
N LEU A 54 3.50 -20.39 19.21
CA LEU A 54 2.67 -20.08 18.04
C LEU A 54 3.36 -19.09 17.09
N PHE A 55 4.06 -18.09 17.63
CA PHE A 55 4.82 -17.15 16.82
C PHE A 55 5.98 -17.83 16.09
N GLU A 56 6.78 -18.63 16.78
CA GLU A 56 7.90 -19.38 16.22
C GLU A 56 7.48 -20.29 15.04
N ILE A 57 6.43 -21.11 15.25
CA ILE A 57 5.94 -22.00 14.19
C ILE A 57 5.34 -21.22 13.00
N VAL A 58 4.76 -20.03 13.22
CA VAL A 58 4.27 -19.19 12.13
C VAL A 58 5.43 -18.56 11.37
N VAL A 59 6.43 -17.99 12.04
CA VAL A 59 7.64 -17.42 11.41
C VAL A 59 8.37 -18.49 10.61
N PHE A 60 8.62 -19.66 11.23
CA PHE A 60 9.28 -20.77 10.55
C PHE A 60 8.45 -21.30 9.38
N GLY A 61 7.11 -21.34 9.50
CA GLY A 61 6.20 -21.66 8.42
C GLY A 61 6.38 -20.72 7.22
N TYR A 62 6.52 -19.43 7.45
CA TYR A 62 6.77 -18.46 6.38
C TYR A 62 8.15 -18.63 5.72
N MET A 63 9.17 -19.03 6.48
CA MET A 63 10.47 -19.41 5.91
C MET A 63 10.41 -20.66 5.02
N GLU A 64 9.59 -21.63 5.40
CA GLU A 64 9.35 -22.86 4.62
C GLU A 64 8.24 -22.67 3.55
N HIS A 65 7.88 -21.42 3.24
CA HIS A 65 6.87 -21.01 2.24
C HIS A 65 5.45 -21.54 2.52
N LEU A 66 5.16 -21.85 3.79
CA LEU A 66 3.85 -22.28 4.27
C LEU A 66 3.04 -21.08 4.79
N TYR A 67 2.16 -20.52 3.99
CA TYR A 67 1.44 -19.28 4.32
C TYR A 67 0.04 -19.53 4.89
N SER A 68 -0.52 -20.70 4.67
CA SER A 68 -1.85 -21.02 5.18
C SER A 68 -1.78 -21.68 6.55
N GLY A 69 -2.70 -21.33 7.45
CA GLY A 69 -2.81 -22.00 8.74
C GLY A 69 -3.04 -23.52 8.63
N ARG A 70 -3.58 -24.01 7.49
CA ARG A 70 -3.74 -25.45 7.24
C ARG A 70 -2.42 -26.14 6.95
N ASP A 71 -1.57 -25.54 6.15
CA ASP A 71 -0.26 -26.10 5.80
C ASP A 71 0.66 -26.11 7.02
N ILE A 72 0.70 -25.01 7.79
CA ILE A 72 1.44 -24.92 9.06
C ILE A 72 0.94 -25.97 10.05
N ALA A 73 -0.39 -26.12 10.25
CA ALA A 73 -0.95 -27.13 11.15
C ALA A 73 -0.66 -28.57 10.70
N LYS A 74 -0.51 -28.80 9.38
CA LYS A 74 -0.07 -30.09 8.85
C LYS A 74 1.41 -30.29 9.15
N ALA A 75 2.26 -29.31 8.89
CA ALA A 75 3.69 -29.36 9.17
C ALA A 75 3.98 -29.65 10.66
N CYS A 76 3.26 -29.03 11.58
CA CYS A 76 3.34 -29.32 13.02
C CYS A 76 3.10 -30.79 13.40
N LYS A 77 2.51 -31.59 12.50
CA LYS A 77 2.24 -33.03 12.72
C LYS A 77 3.16 -33.95 11.93
N THR A 78 3.87 -33.45 10.93
CA THR A 78 4.61 -34.28 9.95
C THR A 78 6.06 -33.89 9.77
N ASP A 79 6.47 -32.69 10.20
CA ASP A 79 7.85 -32.19 10.10
C ASP A 79 8.48 -32.11 11.49
N ILE A 80 9.63 -32.77 11.65
CA ILE A 80 10.37 -32.87 12.90
C ILE A 80 10.80 -31.49 13.43
N ARG A 81 11.09 -30.52 12.56
CA ARG A 81 11.50 -29.18 12.94
C ARG A 81 10.38 -28.41 13.62
N PHE A 82 9.14 -28.52 13.10
CA PHE A 82 7.95 -27.97 13.73
C PHE A 82 7.62 -28.69 15.04
N MET A 83 7.83 -30.01 15.11
CA MET A 83 7.65 -30.79 16.36
C MET A 83 8.69 -30.37 17.41
N TRP A 84 9.90 -30.03 17.00
CA TRP A 84 10.94 -29.52 17.88
C TRP A 84 10.57 -28.14 18.46
N LEU A 85 10.10 -27.21 17.62
CA LEU A 85 9.60 -25.90 18.08
C LEU A 85 8.42 -26.03 19.05
N LEU A 86 7.53 -27.01 18.86
CA LEU A 86 6.41 -27.28 19.75
C LEU A 86 6.86 -27.74 21.14
N ASN A 87 8.08 -28.26 21.30
CA ASN A 87 8.68 -28.65 22.58
C ASN A 87 7.72 -29.46 23.50
N GLY A 88 7.04 -30.45 22.93
CA GLY A 88 6.07 -31.29 23.64
C GLY A 88 4.66 -30.72 23.75
N GLU A 89 4.42 -29.51 23.32
CA GLU A 89 3.07 -28.95 23.22
C GLU A 89 2.27 -29.63 22.08
N PRO A 90 0.94 -29.73 22.21
CA PRO A 90 0.12 -30.37 21.18
C PRO A 90 0.08 -29.53 19.90
N ALA A 91 0.17 -30.18 18.75
CA ALA A 91 0.07 -29.51 17.44
C ALA A 91 -1.23 -28.68 17.32
N PRO A 92 -1.14 -27.37 17.06
CA PRO A 92 -2.30 -26.48 16.98
C PRO A 92 -3.18 -26.81 15.78
N SER A 93 -4.48 -26.55 15.90
CA SER A 93 -5.39 -26.62 14.75
C SER A 93 -5.16 -25.43 13.81
N HIS A 94 -5.51 -25.60 12.53
CA HIS A 94 -5.45 -24.49 11.57
C HIS A 94 -6.28 -23.26 12.03
N ALA A 95 -7.42 -23.49 12.68
CA ALA A 95 -8.25 -22.42 13.22
C ALA A 95 -7.55 -21.66 14.36
N THR A 96 -6.75 -22.36 15.18
CA THR A 96 -5.94 -21.74 16.25
C THR A 96 -4.87 -20.84 15.63
N ILE A 97 -4.14 -21.32 14.60
CA ILE A 97 -3.10 -20.55 13.91
C ILE A 97 -3.71 -19.31 13.24
N THR A 98 -4.79 -19.50 12.46
CA THR A 98 -5.42 -18.37 11.76
C THR A 98 -5.95 -17.32 12.73
N ARG A 99 -6.62 -17.75 13.82
CA ARG A 99 -7.11 -16.82 14.86
C ARG A 99 -5.96 -16.11 15.57
N PHE A 100 -4.86 -16.80 15.83
CA PHE A 100 -3.66 -16.19 16.39
C PHE A 100 -3.11 -15.09 15.45
N GLN A 101 -2.97 -15.37 14.16
CA GLN A 101 -2.49 -14.38 13.18
C GLN A 101 -3.43 -13.18 13.04
N ASP A 102 -4.74 -13.43 12.90
CA ASP A 102 -5.72 -12.38 12.59
C ASP A 102 -6.12 -11.53 13.80
N GLU A 103 -6.21 -12.12 15.00
CA GLU A 103 -6.76 -11.45 16.18
C GLU A 103 -5.71 -11.04 17.22
N ARG A 104 -4.56 -11.71 17.27
CA ARG A 104 -3.54 -11.49 18.30
C ARG A 104 -2.27 -10.89 17.72
N LEU A 105 -1.66 -11.61 16.80
CA LEU A 105 -0.41 -11.19 16.19
C LEU A 105 -0.59 -9.89 15.38
N SER A 106 -1.74 -9.70 14.74
CA SER A 106 -2.03 -8.49 13.98
C SER A 106 -2.00 -7.19 14.80
N GLU A 107 -2.12 -7.28 16.13
CA GLU A 107 -2.01 -6.11 17.02
C GLU A 107 -0.54 -5.71 17.28
N VAL A 108 0.38 -6.69 17.28
CA VAL A 108 1.73 -6.52 17.83
C VAL A 108 2.85 -6.86 16.85
N MET A 109 2.53 -7.44 15.69
CA MET A 109 3.54 -7.93 14.72
C MET A 109 4.52 -6.84 14.28
N GLU A 110 4.04 -5.62 14.10
CA GLU A 110 4.89 -4.49 13.74
C GLU A 110 5.93 -4.20 14.82
N GLY A 111 5.52 -4.20 16.09
CA GLY A 111 6.43 -4.02 17.23
C GLY A 111 7.50 -5.12 17.29
N LEU A 112 7.10 -6.39 17.14
CA LEU A 112 8.03 -7.52 17.13
C LEU A 112 9.02 -7.44 15.95
N PHE A 113 8.55 -7.00 14.78
CA PHE A 113 9.43 -6.79 13.64
C PHE A 113 10.48 -5.71 13.91
N TYR A 114 10.10 -4.57 14.47
CA TYR A 114 11.07 -3.52 14.77
C TYR A 114 12.01 -3.87 15.94
N GLN A 115 11.60 -4.71 16.88
CA GLN A 115 12.53 -5.28 17.86
C GLN A 115 13.63 -6.10 17.17
N PHE A 116 13.28 -6.88 16.15
CA PHE A 116 14.28 -7.62 15.38
C PHE A 116 15.19 -6.69 14.55
N VAL A 117 14.64 -5.63 13.94
CA VAL A 117 15.46 -4.60 13.27
C VAL A 117 16.45 -3.94 14.24
N GLU A 118 16.04 -3.68 15.49
CA GLU A 118 16.94 -3.16 16.51
C GLU A 118 18.08 -4.14 16.84
N LYS A 119 17.79 -5.44 16.92
CA LYS A 119 18.84 -6.45 17.08
C LYS A 119 19.82 -6.50 15.91
N LEU A 120 19.32 -6.35 14.68
CA LEU A 120 20.19 -6.24 13.50
C LEU A 120 21.08 -4.99 13.57
N TYR A 121 20.59 -3.90 14.16
CA TYR A 121 21.40 -2.71 14.42
C TYR A 121 22.46 -2.97 15.49
N GLU A 122 22.13 -3.60 16.62
CA GLU A 122 23.07 -3.98 17.67
C GLU A 122 24.19 -4.92 17.15
N MET A 123 23.84 -5.81 16.21
CA MET A 123 24.80 -6.71 15.53
C MET A 123 25.65 -5.99 14.48
N GLY A 124 25.39 -4.72 14.17
CA GLY A 124 26.08 -3.94 13.13
C GLY A 124 25.69 -4.29 11.70
N GLU A 125 24.63 -5.08 11.50
CA GLU A 125 24.09 -5.46 10.19
C GLU A 125 23.29 -4.32 9.54
N VAL A 126 22.60 -3.54 10.34
CA VAL A 126 21.86 -2.33 9.97
C VAL A 126 22.56 -1.13 10.62
N LYS A 127 22.76 -0.04 9.90
CA LYS A 127 23.50 1.16 10.38
C LYS A 127 22.68 2.44 10.32
N PHE A 128 21.46 2.40 9.81
CA PHE A 128 20.61 3.55 9.51
C PHE A 128 21.28 4.59 8.60
N LYS A 129 22.16 4.13 7.71
CA LYS A 129 22.89 4.99 6.77
C LYS A 129 22.17 5.13 5.44
N ASN A 130 21.94 4.03 4.73
CA ASN A 130 21.42 4.02 3.36
C ASN A 130 20.09 3.28 3.28
N LEU A 131 18.98 4.01 3.16
CA LEU A 131 17.66 3.39 2.95
C LEU A 131 17.32 3.34 1.47
N PHE A 132 17.24 2.14 0.94
CA PHE A 132 16.73 1.87 -0.40
C PHE A 132 15.23 1.64 -0.32
N VAL A 133 14.44 2.51 -0.96
CA VAL A 133 12.97 2.45 -0.94
C VAL A 133 12.44 2.06 -2.31
N ASP A 134 11.53 1.09 -2.34
CA ASP A 134 10.73 0.78 -3.52
C ASP A 134 9.36 0.22 -3.14
N GLY A 135 8.43 0.29 -4.09
CA GLY A 135 7.06 -0.19 -3.93
C GLY A 135 6.70 -1.28 -4.93
N THR A 136 5.92 -2.25 -4.47
CA THR A 136 5.32 -3.24 -5.35
C THR A 136 3.83 -3.36 -5.11
N LYS A 137 3.10 -3.75 -6.16
CA LYS A 137 1.66 -4.01 -6.09
C LYS A 137 1.44 -5.50 -5.94
N ILE A 138 0.78 -5.90 -4.86
CA ILE A 138 0.43 -7.31 -4.58
C ILE A 138 -1.08 -7.46 -4.64
N GLU A 139 -1.55 -8.53 -5.28
CA GLU A 139 -2.97 -8.80 -5.46
C GLU A 139 -3.64 -9.13 -4.12
N ALA A 140 -4.80 -8.53 -3.86
CA ALA A 140 -5.61 -8.81 -2.68
C ALA A 140 -6.38 -10.13 -2.83
N TYR A 141 -6.72 -10.76 -1.70
CA TYR A 141 -7.65 -11.90 -1.67
C TYR A 141 -9.09 -11.42 -1.86
N ALA A 142 -9.39 -10.91 -3.06
CA ALA A 142 -10.66 -10.31 -3.38
C ALA A 142 -11.15 -10.72 -4.78
N ASN A 143 -12.47 -10.70 -4.95
CA ASN A 143 -13.06 -10.96 -6.26
C ASN A 143 -12.85 -9.75 -7.18
N LYS A 144 -12.18 -9.96 -8.31
CA LYS A 144 -11.84 -8.92 -9.30
C LYS A 144 -13.06 -8.28 -9.98
N TYR A 145 -14.24 -8.90 -9.91
CA TYR A 145 -15.46 -8.40 -10.52
C TYR A 145 -16.37 -7.63 -9.55
N THR A 146 -16.08 -7.62 -8.25
CA THR A 146 -16.88 -6.93 -7.22
C THR A 146 -16.31 -5.56 -6.87
N PHE A 147 -16.10 -4.73 -7.86
CA PHE A 147 -15.56 -3.37 -7.68
C PHE A 147 -16.68 -2.33 -7.55
N VAL A 148 -16.42 -1.32 -6.74
CA VAL A 148 -17.24 -0.13 -6.58
C VAL A 148 -16.42 1.10 -6.93
N TRP A 149 -16.93 1.94 -7.85
CA TRP A 149 -16.28 3.15 -8.30
C TRP A 149 -16.97 4.39 -7.77
N LYS A 150 -16.23 5.30 -7.13
CA LYS A 150 -16.77 6.52 -6.53
C LYS A 150 -17.61 7.33 -7.53
N LYS A 151 -17.06 7.63 -8.71
CA LYS A 151 -17.79 8.35 -9.77
C LYS A 151 -19.09 7.67 -10.21
N ALA A 152 -19.13 6.34 -10.21
CA ALA A 152 -20.33 5.62 -10.57
C ALA A 152 -21.40 5.73 -9.48
N VAL A 153 -20.98 5.62 -8.22
CA VAL A 153 -21.88 5.79 -7.06
C VAL A 153 -22.44 7.21 -7.03
N GLU A 154 -21.58 8.24 -7.14
CA GLU A 154 -22.00 9.65 -7.19
C GLU A 154 -22.99 9.92 -8.33
N LYS A 155 -22.68 9.45 -9.54
CA LYS A 155 -23.57 9.61 -10.71
C LYS A 155 -24.93 8.89 -10.50
N ASN A 156 -24.91 7.70 -9.92
CA ASN A 156 -26.13 6.91 -9.69
C ASN A 156 -26.95 7.51 -8.54
N LEU A 157 -26.32 8.07 -7.51
CA LEU A 157 -27.00 8.78 -6.43
C LEU A 157 -27.74 10.03 -6.96
N VAL A 158 -27.10 10.82 -7.84
CA VAL A 158 -27.77 11.97 -8.49
C VAL A 158 -28.98 11.52 -9.29
N LYS A 159 -28.86 10.42 -10.06
CA LYS A 159 -30.00 9.87 -10.82
C LYS A 159 -31.12 9.33 -9.92
N LEU A 160 -30.76 8.74 -8.78
CA LEU A 160 -31.72 8.25 -7.80
C LEU A 160 -32.47 9.41 -7.16
N ASN A 161 -31.76 10.43 -6.70
CA ASN A 161 -32.36 11.62 -6.11
C ASN A 161 -33.35 12.28 -7.07
N LYS A 162 -33.00 12.42 -8.36
CA LYS A 162 -33.94 12.93 -9.35
C LYS A 162 -35.22 12.10 -9.47
N LYS A 163 -35.09 10.76 -9.47
CA LYS A 163 -36.26 9.86 -9.50
C LYS A 163 -37.14 10.01 -8.24
N ILE A 164 -36.50 10.24 -7.09
CA ILE A 164 -37.21 10.47 -5.84
C ILE A 164 -37.95 11.82 -5.90
N GLU A 165 -37.26 12.88 -6.38
CA GLU A 165 -37.86 14.21 -6.59
C GLU A 165 -39.06 14.19 -7.53
N ASP A 166 -39.00 13.38 -8.61
CA ASP A 166 -40.09 13.25 -9.58
C ASP A 166 -41.29 12.43 -9.00
N MET A 167 -41.03 11.46 -8.15
CA MET A 167 -42.02 10.50 -7.68
C MET A 167 -42.66 10.87 -6.34
N LEU A 168 -41.88 11.41 -5.39
CA LEU A 168 -42.32 11.67 -4.02
C LEU A 168 -43.55 12.61 -3.95
N PRO A 169 -43.62 13.72 -4.73
CA PRO A 169 -44.80 14.58 -4.76
C PRO A 169 -46.07 13.83 -5.18
N VAL A 170 -46.00 12.91 -6.16
CA VAL A 170 -47.14 12.13 -6.66
C VAL A 170 -47.66 11.18 -5.57
N ILE A 171 -46.78 10.59 -4.78
CA ILE A 171 -47.15 9.76 -3.63
C ILE A 171 -47.75 10.63 -2.52
N CYS A 172 -47.10 11.77 -2.20
CA CYS A 172 -47.62 12.69 -1.20
C CYS A 172 -49.05 13.18 -1.51
N GLU A 173 -49.33 13.54 -2.77
CA GLU A 173 -50.65 13.93 -3.22
C GLU A 173 -51.68 12.78 -3.06
N ARG A 174 -51.28 11.54 -3.43
CA ARG A 174 -52.17 10.35 -3.35
C ARG A 174 -52.58 10.01 -1.93
N TYR A 175 -51.68 10.20 -0.95
CA TYR A 175 -51.94 9.83 0.45
C TYR A 175 -52.13 11.03 1.39
N GLY A 176 -52.20 12.23 0.86
CA GLY A 176 -52.44 13.46 1.64
C GLY A 176 -51.30 13.86 2.56
N PHE A 177 -50.05 13.54 2.21
CA PHE A 177 -48.88 13.95 2.97
C PHE A 177 -48.42 15.37 2.58
N ASN A 178 -47.79 16.05 3.51
CA ASN A 178 -47.22 17.39 3.26
C ASN A 178 -46.08 17.34 2.22
N ILE A 179 -46.08 18.25 1.27
CA ILE A 179 -45.00 18.47 0.33
C ILE A 179 -43.74 18.91 1.13
N GLY A 180 -42.70 18.08 1.10
CA GLY A 180 -41.46 18.31 1.85
C GLY A 180 -41.10 17.23 2.85
N ILE A 181 -41.96 16.22 3.01
CA ILE A 181 -41.64 15.00 3.78
C ILE A 181 -40.43 14.29 3.15
N SER A 182 -39.53 13.71 3.96
CA SER A 182 -38.44 12.88 3.45
C SER A 182 -38.96 11.54 2.90
N ILE A 183 -38.17 10.92 2.02
CA ILE A 183 -38.56 9.60 1.46
C ILE A 183 -38.63 8.55 2.57
N GLU A 184 -37.78 8.64 3.57
CA GLU A 184 -37.72 7.75 4.73
C GLU A 184 -38.99 7.89 5.58
N GLU A 185 -39.40 9.11 5.91
CA GLU A 185 -40.62 9.41 6.66
C GLU A 185 -41.89 9.00 5.89
N CYS A 186 -41.92 9.25 4.57
CA CYS A 186 -43.00 8.84 3.70
C CYS A 186 -43.13 7.30 3.67
N TYR A 187 -42.03 6.58 3.52
CA TYR A 187 -41.99 5.11 3.58
C TYR A 187 -42.54 4.58 4.90
N GLU A 188 -42.07 5.09 6.03
CA GLU A 188 -42.53 4.68 7.37
C GLU A 188 -44.04 4.99 7.58
N ALA A 189 -44.53 6.12 7.06
CA ALA A 189 -45.93 6.48 7.17
C ALA A 189 -46.83 5.50 6.37
N LEU A 190 -46.41 5.12 5.15
CA LEU A 190 -47.17 4.13 4.34
C LEU A 190 -47.11 2.72 4.95
N VAL A 191 -45.99 2.33 5.54
CA VAL A 191 -45.87 1.04 6.26
C VAL A 191 -46.81 1.02 7.46
N ARG A 192 -46.86 2.09 8.27
CA ARG A 192 -47.84 2.21 9.38
C ARG A 192 -49.30 2.14 8.89
N GLN A 193 -49.62 2.80 7.78
CA GLN A 193 -50.95 2.73 7.18
C GLN A 193 -51.29 1.32 6.73
N ALA A 194 -50.38 0.59 6.09
CA ALA A 194 -50.58 -0.79 5.68
C ALA A 194 -50.82 -1.73 6.89
N GLN A 195 -50.09 -1.53 7.98
CA GLN A 195 -50.29 -2.26 9.24
C GLN A 195 -51.66 -1.95 9.87
N TRP A 196 -52.08 -0.68 9.87
CA TRP A 196 -53.37 -0.30 10.45
C TRP A 196 -54.55 -0.90 9.75
N ILE A 197 -54.48 -1.10 8.41
CA ILE A 197 -55.56 -1.76 7.62
C ILE A 197 -55.36 -3.27 7.50
N ASP A 198 -54.41 -3.86 8.22
CA ASP A 198 -54.03 -5.28 8.17
C ASP A 198 -53.80 -5.80 6.74
N LEU A 199 -53.07 -5.02 5.94
CA LEU A 199 -52.81 -5.33 4.54
C LEU A 199 -51.91 -6.55 4.38
N THR A 200 -52.42 -7.64 3.85
CA THR A 200 -51.62 -8.80 3.47
C THR A 200 -50.89 -8.54 2.15
N PHE A 201 -49.56 -8.59 2.18
CA PHE A 201 -48.71 -8.34 1.00
C PHE A 201 -48.74 -9.53 0.03
N ALA A 202 -49.16 -9.30 -1.22
CA ALA A 202 -49.08 -10.29 -2.28
C ALA A 202 -47.63 -10.55 -2.69
N VAL A 203 -47.21 -11.83 -2.69
CA VAL A 203 -45.86 -12.26 -3.06
C VAL A 203 -45.77 -12.49 -4.58
N GLY A 204 -44.68 -12.02 -5.19
CA GLY A 204 -44.37 -12.26 -6.60
C GLY A 204 -44.68 -11.08 -7.55
N LYS A 205 -44.36 -11.26 -8.84
CA LYS A 205 -44.63 -10.29 -9.93
C LYS A 205 -46.02 -10.50 -10.45
N GLY A 206 -47.03 -9.85 -9.90
CA GLY A 206 -48.37 -10.09 -10.29
C GLY A 206 -49.30 -8.87 -10.34
N LYS A 207 -50.46 -9.02 -10.98
CA LYS A 207 -51.51 -8.01 -11.11
C LYS A 207 -52.29 -7.76 -9.81
N HIS A 208 -52.09 -8.60 -8.79
CA HIS A 208 -52.89 -8.59 -7.55
C HIS A 208 -52.35 -7.67 -6.44
N LYS A 209 -51.19 -6.96 -6.66
CA LYS A 209 -50.67 -6.00 -5.68
C LYS A 209 -51.53 -4.74 -5.63
N THR A 210 -51.89 -4.32 -4.43
CA THR A 210 -52.56 -3.02 -4.22
C THR A 210 -51.64 -1.86 -4.59
N GLN A 211 -52.20 -0.67 -4.84
CA GLN A 211 -51.40 0.51 -5.13
C GLN A 211 -50.52 0.87 -3.93
N LEU A 212 -51.06 0.76 -2.71
CA LEU A 212 -50.30 0.99 -1.48
C LEU A 212 -49.08 0.07 -1.37
N GLN A 213 -49.24 -1.23 -1.65
CA GLN A 213 -48.13 -2.17 -1.63
C GLN A 213 -47.04 -1.79 -2.67
N ARG A 214 -47.45 -1.40 -3.89
CA ARG A 214 -46.50 -0.99 -4.95
C ARG A 214 -45.71 0.25 -4.55
N ASP A 215 -46.36 1.22 -3.94
CA ASP A 215 -45.73 2.47 -3.50
C ASP A 215 -44.76 2.19 -2.34
N ILE A 216 -45.12 1.34 -1.37
CA ILE A 216 -44.23 0.89 -0.28
C ILE A 216 -43.00 0.17 -0.84
N GLU A 217 -43.19 -0.83 -1.72
CA GLU A 217 -42.08 -1.57 -2.31
C GLU A 217 -41.13 -0.67 -3.13
N THR A 218 -41.68 0.35 -3.80
CA THR A 218 -40.89 1.31 -4.57
C THR A 218 -40.08 2.25 -3.67
N LEU A 219 -40.71 2.79 -2.62
CA LEU A 219 -40.01 3.63 -1.63
C LEU A 219 -38.95 2.83 -0.88
N GLU A 220 -39.28 1.59 -0.46
CA GLU A 220 -38.33 0.69 0.18
C GLU A 220 -37.07 0.46 -0.68
N ALA A 221 -37.28 0.16 -1.98
CA ALA A 221 -36.18 -0.03 -2.92
C ALA A 221 -35.31 1.23 -3.06
N PHE A 222 -35.94 2.42 -3.05
CA PHE A 222 -35.21 3.68 -3.15
C PHE A 222 -34.44 4.05 -1.85
N VAL A 223 -35.08 3.85 -0.68
CA VAL A 223 -34.45 4.05 0.64
C VAL A 223 -33.25 3.10 0.79
N ASN A 224 -33.45 1.81 0.51
CA ASN A 224 -32.38 0.81 0.59
C ASN A 224 -31.22 1.16 -0.35
N LYS A 225 -31.52 1.61 -1.58
CA LYS A 225 -30.52 1.97 -2.57
C LYS A 225 -29.76 3.25 -2.20
N LYS A 226 -30.45 4.22 -1.65
CA LYS A 226 -29.89 5.47 -1.13
C LYS A 226 -28.93 5.17 0.01
N ASN A 227 -29.33 4.34 0.98
CA ASN A 227 -28.52 3.90 2.10
C ASN A 227 -27.27 3.10 1.63
N GLU A 228 -27.42 2.21 0.63
CA GLU A 228 -26.30 1.51 0.01
C GLU A 228 -25.28 2.50 -0.56
N TYR A 229 -25.72 3.52 -1.29
CA TYR A 229 -24.83 4.53 -1.88
C TYR A 229 -24.11 5.36 -0.81
N TYR A 230 -24.80 5.81 0.24
CA TYR A 230 -24.17 6.54 1.34
C TYR A 230 -23.17 5.66 2.10
N SER A 231 -23.51 4.40 2.36
CA SER A 231 -22.58 3.43 2.93
C SER A 231 -21.32 3.25 2.05
N HIS A 232 -21.50 3.17 0.73
CA HIS A 232 -20.38 3.11 -0.21
C HIS A 232 -19.53 4.38 -0.18
N LEU A 233 -20.15 5.57 -0.13
CA LEU A 233 -19.44 6.85 -0.05
C LEU A 233 -18.58 6.94 1.22
N GLY A 234 -19.08 6.50 2.37
CA GLY A 234 -18.32 6.42 3.61
C GLY A 234 -17.09 5.49 3.52
N LYS A 235 -17.21 4.37 2.80
CA LYS A 235 -16.12 3.39 2.64
C LYS A 235 -14.97 3.85 1.73
N PHE A 236 -15.19 4.82 0.85
CA PHE A 236 -14.12 5.29 -0.05
C PHE A 236 -13.00 6.03 0.68
N GLY A 237 -13.32 6.83 1.67
CA GLY A 237 -12.37 7.78 2.22
C GLY A 237 -11.74 8.63 1.10
N LYS A 238 -10.40 8.67 1.01
CA LYS A 238 -9.66 9.37 -0.06
C LYS A 238 -9.54 8.56 -1.37
N ARG A 239 -10.00 7.32 -1.41
CA ARG A 239 -9.86 6.40 -2.55
C ARG A 239 -10.95 6.62 -3.60
N ASN A 240 -10.67 6.22 -4.84
CA ASN A 240 -11.61 6.27 -5.96
C ASN A 240 -12.34 4.94 -6.23
N SER A 241 -11.93 3.87 -5.56
CA SER A 241 -12.50 2.53 -5.71
C SER A 241 -12.21 1.65 -4.51
N PHE A 242 -13.05 0.65 -4.29
CA PHE A 242 -12.79 -0.45 -3.36
C PHE A 242 -13.42 -1.74 -3.88
N SER A 243 -13.04 -2.91 -3.32
CA SER A 243 -13.67 -4.19 -3.59
C SER A 243 -14.74 -4.49 -2.53
N LYS A 244 -15.91 -5.03 -2.93
CA LYS A 244 -16.94 -5.46 -1.95
C LYS A 244 -16.47 -6.60 -1.06
N THR A 245 -15.51 -7.41 -1.52
CA THR A 245 -14.98 -8.57 -0.80
C THR A 245 -13.79 -8.25 0.09
N ASP A 246 -13.07 -7.14 -0.21
CA ASP A 246 -12.01 -6.58 0.63
C ASP A 246 -12.08 -5.06 0.53
N ILE A 247 -12.68 -4.43 1.54
CA ILE A 247 -13.00 -3.00 1.53
C ILE A 247 -11.74 -2.14 1.47
N ASP A 248 -10.62 -2.61 2.03
CA ASP A 248 -9.36 -1.87 2.08
C ASP A 248 -8.58 -1.95 0.76
N ALA A 249 -8.82 -2.98 -0.06
CA ALA A 249 -8.17 -3.14 -1.34
C ALA A 249 -8.61 -2.07 -2.36
N THR A 250 -7.64 -1.51 -3.09
CA THR A 250 -7.88 -0.54 -4.14
C THR A 250 -7.61 -1.16 -5.51
N PHE A 251 -8.44 -0.83 -6.51
CA PHE A 251 -8.22 -1.30 -7.87
C PHE A 251 -7.05 -0.55 -8.53
N MET A 252 -6.03 -1.27 -8.94
CA MET A 252 -4.82 -0.74 -9.54
C MET A 252 -4.28 -1.63 -10.66
N HIS A 253 -3.46 -1.08 -11.55
CA HIS A 253 -2.70 -1.86 -12.51
C HIS A 253 -1.57 -2.59 -11.79
N MET A 254 -1.48 -3.92 -11.99
CA MET A 254 -0.37 -4.71 -11.49
C MET A 254 0.86 -4.51 -12.37
N LYS A 255 2.06 -4.53 -11.80
CA LYS A 255 3.34 -4.48 -12.56
C LYS A 255 3.46 -5.70 -13.50
N GLU A 256 2.97 -6.84 -13.04
CA GLU A 256 3.03 -8.11 -13.75
C GLU A 256 1.66 -8.44 -14.40
N ASP A 257 1.30 -7.68 -15.42
CA ASP A 257 0.17 -8.02 -16.28
C ASP A 257 0.69 -8.84 -17.47
N TYR A 258 0.76 -10.17 -17.30
CA TYR A 258 1.22 -11.09 -18.34
C TYR A 258 0.40 -10.99 -19.64
N MET A 259 -0.87 -10.64 -19.51
CA MET A 259 -1.77 -10.46 -20.65
C MET A 259 -1.63 -9.08 -21.31
N ARG A 260 -0.90 -8.15 -20.69
CA ARG A 260 -0.72 -6.75 -21.14
C ARG A 260 -2.01 -6.05 -21.59
N ASN A 261 -3.14 -6.48 -21.02
CA ASN A 261 -4.47 -5.96 -21.36
C ASN A 261 -4.89 -4.78 -20.49
N GLY A 262 -4.02 -4.33 -19.59
CA GLY A 262 -4.27 -3.21 -18.69
C GLY A 262 -5.35 -3.49 -17.64
N GLN A 263 -5.62 -4.77 -17.33
CA GLN A 263 -6.65 -5.15 -16.36
C GLN A 263 -6.35 -4.60 -14.97
N LEU A 264 -7.35 -3.93 -14.39
CA LEU A 264 -7.31 -3.51 -13.00
C LEU A 264 -7.64 -4.69 -12.09
N LYS A 265 -6.84 -4.89 -11.06
CA LYS A 265 -7.09 -5.88 -10.01
C LYS A 265 -7.14 -5.20 -8.64
N PRO A 266 -7.93 -5.75 -7.69
CA PRO A 266 -7.86 -5.29 -6.30
C PRO A 266 -6.49 -5.64 -5.73
N GLY A 267 -5.83 -4.68 -5.09
CA GLY A 267 -4.50 -4.89 -4.55
C GLY A 267 -4.09 -3.81 -3.57
N TYR A 268 -2.91 -4.01 -3.03
CA TYR A 268 -2.23 -3.12 -2.09
C TYR A 268 -0.90 -2.68 -2.68
N ASN A 269 -0.56 -1.42 -2.48
CA ASN A 269 0.76 -0.90 -2.79
C ASN A 269 1.64 -1.08 -1.54
N ILE A 270 2.52 -2.07 -1.59
CA ILE A 270 3.43 -2.38 -0.50
C ILE A 270 4.74 -1.66 -0.73
N GLN A 271 5.14 -0.89 0.26
CA GLN A 271 6.43 -0.21 0.30
C GLN A 271 7.38 -0.97 1.22
N ILE A 272 8.62 -1.16 0.78
CA ILE A 272 9.69 -1.68 1.62
C ILE A 272 10.86 -0.73 1.66
N GLY A 273 11.52 -0.70 2.80
CA GLY A 273 12.81 -0.07 2.99
C GLY A 273 13.84 -1.14 3.28
N VAL A 274 14.96 -1.09 2.58
CA VAL A 274 16.03 -2.09 2.66
C VAL A 274 17.34 -1.41 2.97
N GLU A 275 18.11 -1.98 3.89
CA GLU A 275 19.53 -1.64 4.13
C GLU A 275 20.32 -2.94 4.27
N SER A 276 21.49 -3.02 3.62
CA SER A 276 22.35 -4.22 3.67
C SER A 276 21.63 -5.52 3.31
N GLU A 277 20.63 -5.44 2.40
CA GLU A 277 19.74 -6.53 1.98
C GLU A 277 18.73 -7.00 3.06
N TYR A 278 18.68 -6.36 4.23
CA TYR A 278 17.62 -6.57 5.22
C TYR A 278 16.45 -5.64 4.98
N ILE A 279 15.25 -6.15 5.12
CA ILE A 279 14.05 -5.31 5.16
C ILE A 279 14.02 -4.63 6.53
N VAL A 280 14.10 -3.29 6.54
CA VAL A 280 14.10 -2.47 7.76
C VAL A 280 12.83 -1.65 7.93
N GLY A 281 11.92 -1.77 7.00
CA GLY A 281 10.62 -1.12 7.06
C GLY A 281 9.63 -1.71 6.07
N VAL A 282 8.36 -1.76 6.46
CA VAL A 282 7.23 -2.23 5.66
C VAL A 282 6.07 -1.26 5.82
N GLY A 283 5.34 -1.00 4.73
CA GLY A 283 4.11 -0.21 4.77
C GLY A 283 3.15 -0.59 3.66
N SER A 284 1.85 -0.66 3.95
CA SER A 284 0.82 -0.87 2.95
C SER A 284 0.03 0.42 2.71
N PHE A 285 -0.16 0.75 1.44
CA PHE A 285 -0.83 1.98 1.00
C PHE A 285 -1.93 1.68 0.00
N SER A 286 -3.01 2.45 0.08
CA SER A 286 -4.09 2.44 -0.90
C SER A 286 -3.80 3.32 -2.13
N ASN A 287 -2.71 4.08 -2.09
CA ASN A 287 -2.28 4.95 -3.17
C ASN A 287 -1.80 4.13 -4.37
N ARG A 288 -2.22 4.50 -5.57
CA ARG A 288 -1.78 3.85 -6.82
C ARG A 288 -0.39 4.28 -7.27
N SER A 289 0.07 5.42 -6.77
CA SER A 289 1.37 6.04 -7.06
C SER A 289 2.19 6.12 -5.78
N ASP A 290 3.50 5.99 -5.92
CA ASP A 290 4.44 5.96 -4.81
C ASP A 290 4.80 7.37 -4.29
N VAL A 291 4.46 8.42 -5.05
CA VAL A 291 4.75 9.83 -4.71
C VAL A 291 4.34 10.21 -3.28
N ASN A 292 3.13 9.81 -2.87
CA ASN A 292 2.55 10.21 -1.58
C ASN A 292 2.84 9.19 -0.46
N THR A 293 3.61 8.13 -0.74
CA THR A 293 3.86 7.06 0.24
C THR A 293 5.15 7.28 1.01
N LEU A 294 6.12 8.02 0.48
CA LEU A 294 7.46 8.14 1.05
C LEU A 294 7.44 8.77 2.45
N ILE A 295 6.83 9.93 2.60
CA ILE A 295 6.82 10.66 3.88
C ILE A 295 6.15 9.84 5.00
N PRO A 296 4.92 9.31 4.83
CA PRO A 296 4.31 8.48 5.88
C PRO A 296 5.10 7.20 6.13
N PHE A 297 5.78 6.65 5.13
CA PHE A 297 6.63 5.48 5.28
C PHE A 297 7.88 5.77 6.11
N LEU A 298 8.61 6.86 5.82
CA LEU A 298 9.79 7.28 6.59
C LEU A 298 9.42 7.63 8.04
N ASN A 299 8.28 8.32 8.24
CA ASN A 299 7.80 8.62 9.58
C ASN A 299 7.43 7.35 10.37
N ARG A 300 6.86 6.34 9.71
CA ARG A 300 6.56 5.04 10.34
C ARG A 300 7.82 4.38 10.88
N ILE A 301 8.88 4.28 10.07
CA ILE A 301 10.17 3.72 10.51
C ILE A 301 10.74 4.52 11.67
N LYS A 302 10.77 5.86 11.54
CA LYS A 302 11.28 6.74 12.59
C LYS A 302 10.52 6.61 13.91
N ASN A 303 9.20 6.48 13.86
CA ASN A 303 8.37 6.36 15.07
C ASN A 303 8.65 5.06 15.84
N HIS A 304 8.97 3.98 15.15
CA HIS A 304 9.27 2.69 15.77
C HIS A 304 10.73 2.55 16.22
N THR A 305 11.68 3.10 15.45
CA THR A 305 13.10 2.94 15.72
C THR A 305 13.73 4.12 16.47
N GLY A 306 13.03 5.26 16.55
CA GLY A 306 13.58 6.53 17.04
C GLY A 306 14.67 7.12 16.15
N ARG A 307 15.04 6.45 15.03
CA ARG A 307 16.18 6.81 14.17
C ARG A 307 15.74 7.27 12.79
N LYS A 308 16.62 8.01 12.11
CA LYS A 308 16.47 8.40 10.70
C LYS A 308 17.63 7.84 9.91
N PHE A 309 17.38 7.51 8.65
CA PHE A 309 18.46 7.20 7.70
C PHE A 309 19.12 8.47 7.19
N GLU A 310 20.43 8.42 6.97
CA GLU A 310 21.19 9.55 6.42
C GLU A 310 20.85 9.77 4.94
N ASN A 311 20.83 8.71 4.16
CA ASN A 311 20.63 8.72 2.71
C ASN A 311 19.33 8.00 2.34
N ILE A 312 18.50 8.65 1.52
CA ILE A 312 17.25 8.08 1.00
C ILE A 312 17.39 7.87 -0.50
N ILE A 313 17.37 6.60 -0.92
CA ILE A 313 17.56 6.19 -2.30
C ILE A 313 16.25 5.60 -2.83
N ALA A 314 15.66 6.24 -3.85
CA ALA A 314 14.41 5.78 -4.45
C ALA A 314 14.37 6.04 -5.97
N ASP A 315 13.39 5.42 -6.64
CA ASP A 315 13.22 5.61 -8.07
C ASP A 315 12.48 6.92 -8.41
N ALA A 316 12.30 7.17 -9.72
CA ALA A 316 11.64 8.37 -10.21
C ALA A 316 10.14 8.45 -9.85
N GLY A 317 9.52 7.34 -9.43
CA GLY A 317 8.14 7.30 -8.97
C GLY A 317 7.90 8.08 -7.68
N TYR A 318 8.96 8.34 -6.91
CA TYR A 318 8.90 9.10 -5.65
C TYR A 318 9.22 10.59 -5.82
N GLU A 319 9.62 11.05 -7.01
CA GLU A 319 9.94 12.47 -7.19
C GLU A 319 8.71 13.36 -6.96
N SER A 320 8.80 14.22 -5.98
CA SER A 320 7.84 15.30 -5.73
C SER A 320 8.48 16.46 -5.00
N SER A 321 7.85 17.63 -5.09
CA SER A 321 8.31 18.82 -4.34
C SER A 321 8.24 18.60 -2.83
N GLU A 322 7.20 17.94 -2.35
CA GLU A 322 7.02 17.68 -0.92
C GLU A 322 8.06 16.70 -0.38
N ASN A 323 8.42 15.67 -1.16
CA ASN A 323 9.45 14.71 -0.74
C ASN A 323 10.82 15.37 -0.65
N TYR A 324 11.15 16.28 -1.58
CA TYR A 324 12.40 17.04 -1.51
C TYR A 324 12.44 17.96 -0.28
N LEU A 325 11.38 18.72 -0.04
CA LEU A 325 11.28 19.61 1.13
C LEU A 325 11.34 18.81 2.44
N TYR A 326 10.62 17.70 2.52
CA TYR A 326 10.64 16.84 3.71
C TYR A 326 12.05 16.31 4.02
N LEU A 327 12.78 15.82 3.02
CA LEU A 327 14.12 15.29 3.22
C LEU A 327 15.09 16.39 3.66
N GLU A 328 15.01 17.59 3.07
CA GLU A 328 15.82 18.73 3.49
C GLU A 328 15.51 19.16 4.93
N GLU A 329 14.23 19.32 5.30
CA GLU A 329 13.82 19.67 6.67
C GLU A 329 14.25 18.63 7.72
N ASN A 330 14.35 17.36 7.30
CA ASN A 330 14.83 16.29 8.19
C ASN A 330 16.34 16.06 8.16
N GLY A 331 17.10 16.84 7.37
CA GLY A 331 18.56 16.71 7.22
C GLY A 331 18.98 15.39 6.57
N GLN A 332 18.15 14.83 5.67
CA GLN A 332 18.39 13.57 4.97
C GLN A 332 18.85 13.84 3.54
N ASN A 333 19.92 13.17 3.10
CA ASN A 333 20.40 13.29 1.73
C ASN A 333 19.47 12.61 0.74
N CYS A 334 19.15 13.30 -0.35
CA CYS A 334 18.19 12.86 -1.34
C CYS A 334 18.88 12.25 -2.56
N PHE A 335 18.66 10.96 -2.79
CA PHE A 335 19.07 10.22 -3.98
C PHE A 335 17.86 9.70 -4.76
N ILE A 336 16.79 10.49 -4.85
CA ILE A 336 15.59 10.17 -5.63
C ILE A 336 15.84 10.55 -7.08
N LYS A 337 15.77 9.56 -8.00
CA LYS A 337 15.99 9.78 -9.42
C LYS A 337 14.94 10.75 -10.00
N PRO A 338 15.34 11.88 -10.63
CA PRO A 338 14.39 12.78 -11.28
C PRO A 338 13.61 12.09 -12.43
N GLN A 339 12.33 12.41 -12.59
CA GLN A 339 11.47 11.80 -13.63
C GLN A 339 12.01 12.06 -15.05
N ASN A 340 12.65 13.19 -15.27
CA ASN A 340 13.24 13.53 -16.57
C ASN A 340 14.69 13.03 -16.77
N TYR A 341 15.27 12.30 -15.79
CA TYR A 341 16.67 11.88 -15.79
C TYR A 341 17.09 11.14 -17.06
N GLU A 342 16.35 10.09 -17.46
CA GLU A 342 16.72 9.31 -18.65
C GLU A 342 16.40 10.03 -19.97
N ILE A 343 15.33 10.82 -19.97
CA ILE A 343 14.92 11.58 -21.15
C ILE A 343 15.89 12.74 -21.39
N SER A 344 16.34 13.42 -20.33
CA SER A 344 17.26 14.57 -20.42
C SER A 344 18.64 14.21 -21.00
N LYS A 345 19.06 12.93 -20.92
CA LYS A 345 20.31 12.44 -21.53
C LYS A 345 20.22 12.32 -23.05
N LYS A 346 19.01 12.13 -23.60
CA LYS A 346 18.81 11.90 -25.03
C LYS A 346 19.13 13.15 -25.84
N ARG A 347 19.89 12.99 -26.93
CA ARG A 347 20.23 14.10 -27.88
C ARG A 347 18.96 14.79 -28.41
N SER A 348 17.90 14.02 -28.68
CA SER A 348 16.62 14.57 -29.15
C SER A 348 15.93 15.47 -28.12
N TYR A 349 16.05 15.18 -26.81
CA TYR A 349 15.51 16.03 -25.76
C TYR A 349 16.32 17.32 -25.61
N LYS A 350 17.65 17.21 -25.59
CA LYS A 350 18.57 18.37 -25.51
C LYS A 350 18.42 19.30 -26.70
N ALA A 351 18.16 18.74 -27.89
CA ALA A 351 17.95 19.49 -29.11
C ALA A 351 16.52 20.03 -29.27
N ASN A 352 15.57 19.65 -28.44
CA ASN A 352 14.18 20.08 -28.53
C ASN A 352 13.98 21.46 -27.91
N PRO A 353 13.82 22.54 -28.72
CA PRO A 353 13.70 23.90 -28.19
C PRO A 353 12.34 24.17 -27.54
N TYR A 354 11.38 23.22 -27.64
CA TYR A 354 10.03 23.39 -27.09
C TYR A 354 9.90 22.89 -25.65
N THR A 355 10.90 22.22 -25.08
CA THR A 355 10.92 21.86 -23.65
C THR A 355 11.22 23.08 -22.80
N VAL A 356 10.64 23.16 -21.60
CA VAL A 356 10.78 24.33 -20.72
C VAL A 356 12.23 24.48 -20.27
N GLU A 357 12.88 23.37 -19.99
CA GLU A 357 14.27 23.31 -19.55
C GLU A 357 15.25 23.83 -20.59
N ASN A 358 14.87 23.82 -21.87
CA ASN A 358 15.68 24.33 -22.98
C ASN A 358 15.32 25.79 -23.38
N MET A 359 14.33 26.39 -22.70
CA MET A 359 13.97 27.80 -22.93
C MET A 359 14.81 28.72 -22.04
N THR A 360 15.26 29.83 -22.59
CA THR A 360 15.99 30.83 -21.80
C THR A 360 15.06 31.53 -20.82
N TYR A 361 15.40 31.50 -19.54
CA TYR A 361 14.69 32.22 -18.48
C TYR A 361 15.42 33.51 -18.14
N ASN A 362 14.69 34.61 -18.08
CA ASN A 362 15.18 35.91 -17.63
C ASN A 362 14.65 36.20 -16.22
N ALA A 363 15.52 36.05 -15.22
CA ALA A 363 15.16 36.24 -13.82
C ALA A 363 14.77 37.70 -13.47
N ARG A 364 15.38 38.71 -14.12
CA ARG A 364 15.06 40.13 -13.84
C ARG A 364 13.65 40.51 -14.27
N ARG A 365 13.16 39.91 -15.38
CA ARG A 365 11.84 40.19 -15.95
C ARG A 365 10.82 39.10 -15.65
N ASP A 366 11.22 38.04 -15.02
CA ASP A 366 10.42 36.84 -14.71
C ASP A 366 9.66 36.32 -15.96
N GLU A 367 10.42 36.02 -17.01
CA GLU A 367 9.87 35.58 -18.30
C GLU A 367 10.73 34.52 -18.98
N TYR A 368 10.09 33.57 -19.68
CA TYR A 368 10.74 32.62 -20.56
C TYR A 368 10.74 33.10 -21.99
N THR A 369 11.79 32.79 -22.75
CA THR A 369 11.85 33.06 -24.18
C THR A 369 11.53 31.78 -24.96
N CYS A 370 10.45 31.79 -25.77
CA CYS A 370 10.07 30.63 -26.57
C CYS A 370 10.97 30.53 -27.84
N PRO A 371 10.98 29.37 -28.54
CA PRO A 371 11.80 29.17 -29.76
C PRO A 371 11.57 30.18 -30.89
N ASN A 372 10.43 30.84 -30.92
CA ASN A 372 10.13 31.92 -31.83
C ASN A 372 10.49 33.32 -31.27
N GLY A 373 11.37 33.42 -30.29
CA GLY A 373 11.82 34.68 -29.71
C GLY A 373 10.78 35.45 -28.88
N ARG A 374 9.55 34.92 -28.76
CA ARG A 374 8.48 35.59 -28.01
C ARG A 374 8.61 35.31 -26.50
N LYS A 375 8.19 36.29 -25.67
CA LYS A 375 8.26 36.22 -24.23
C LYS A 375 7.00 35.58 -23.65
N LEU A 376 7.20 34.53 -22.86
CA LEU A 376 6.18 33.93 -22.01
C LEU A 376 6.26 34.61 -20.65
N LYS A 377 5.35 35.53 -20.38
CA LYS A 377 5.33 36.31 -19.14
C LYS A 377 4.61 35.57 -18.04
N PHE A 378 4.98 35.85 -16.79
CA PHE A 378 4.26 35.40 -15.61
C PHE A 378 2.78 35.82 -15.70
N LYS A 379 1.86 34.90 -15.43
CA LYS A 379 0.41 35.16 -15.44
C LYS A 379 -0.21 34.97 -14.06
N ARG A 380 0.11 33.89 -13.40
CA ARG A 380 -0.42 33.58 -12.08
C ARG A 380 0.42 32.52 -11.36
N GLU A 381 0.24 32.44 -10.08
CA GLU A 381 0.72 31.40 -9.20
C GLU A 381 -0.46 30.62 -8.63
N SER A 382 -0.31 29.31 -8.53
CA SER A 382 -1.27 28.44 -7.86
C SER A 382 -0.58 27.72 -6.72
N LYS A 383 -1.05 27.93 -5.52
CA LYS A 383 -0.58 27.22 -4.32
C LYS A 383 -1.54 26.09 -4.00
N LYS A 384 -1.01 24.92 -3.71
CA LYS A 384 -1.79 23.75 -3.31
C LYS A 384 -1.14 23.12 -2.09
N THR A 385 -1.93 22.88 -1.05
CA THR A 385 -1.49 22.07 0.09
C THR A 385 -1.62 20.59 -0.28
N THR A 386 -0.55 19.84 -0.07
CA THR A 386 -0.49 18.40 -0.32
C THR A 386 -1.17 17.62 0.82
N GLU A 387 -1.31 16.31 0.65
CA GLU A 387 -1.89 15.44 1.70
C GLU A 387 -1.04 15.38 2.97
N ASN A 388 0.27 15.61 2.85
CA ASN A 388 1.22 15.64 3.97
C ASN A 388 1.44 17.05 4.55
N GLY A 389 0.64 18.04 4.13
CA GLY A 389 0.66 19.39 4.69
C GLY A 389 1.63 20.38 4.03
N TYR A 390 2.38 19.97 3.01
CA TYR A 390 3.32 20.85 2.30
C TYR A 390 2.61 21.77 1.31
N VAL A 391 3.00 23.06 1.29
CA VAL A 391 2.49 24.02 0.32
C VAL A 391 3.38 24.01 -0.91
N VAL A 392 2.85 23.50 -2.01
CA VAL A 392 3.54 23.47 -3.31
C VAL A 392 3.03 24.56 -4.21
N SER A 393 3.94 25.40 -4.70
CA SER A 393 3.64 26.48 -5.62
C SER A 393 3.94 26.08 -7.07
N THR A 394 3.04 26.42 -7.97
CA THR A 394 3.21 26.28 -9.42
C THR A 394 2.97 27.62 -10.10
N ARG A 395 3.99 28.14 -10.79
CA ARG A 395 3.92 29.37 -11.56
C ARG A 395 3.58 29.09 -13.01
N TYR A 396 2.73 29.93 -13.59
CA TYR A 396 2.23 29.79 -14.95
C TYR A 396 2.70 30.97 -15.80
N TYR A 397 3.34 30.62 -16.92
CA TYR A 397 3.84 31.61 -17.90
C TYR A 397 3.18 31.37 -19.24
N SER A 398 2.72 32.42 -19.92
CA SER A 398 2.11 32.29 -21.24
C SER A 398 2.33 33.53 -22.12
N ASN A 399 2.08 33.33 -23.41
CA ASN A 399 2.05 34.39 -24.41
C ASN A 399 0.77 34.25 -25.23
N ASP A 400 -0.02 35.29 -25.28
CA ASP A 400 -1.34 35.30 -25.91
C ASP A 400 -1.25 35.38 -27.47
N LYS A 401 -0.05 35.67 -28.01
CA LYS A 401 0.18 35.84 -29.46
C LYS A 401 0.67 34.57 -30.17
N CYS A 402 0.17 33.38 -29.78
CA CYS A 402 0.57 32.10 -30.37
C CYS A 402 -0.27 31.69 -31.60
N GLY A 403 -1.41 32.32 -31.86
CA GLY A 403 -2.39 31.89 -32.88
C GLY A 403 -1.82 31.79 -34.32
N ARG A 404 -0.99 32.74 -34.74
CA ARG A 404 -0.31 32.77 -36.05
C ARG A 404 1.19 32.43 -35.91
N CYS A 405 1.56 31.50 -35.07
CA CYS A 405 2.95 31.13 -34.85
C CYS A 405 3.34 29.98 -35.80
N PRO A 406 4.44 30.08 -36.59
CA PRO A 406 4.90 29.01 -37.48
C PRO A 406 5.30 27.73 -36.75
N HIS A 407 5.62 27.84 -35.44
CA HIS A 407 5.99 26.72 -34.59
C HIS A 407 4.81 26.09 -33.84
N ARG A 408 3.57 26.55 -34.04
CA ARG A 408 2.40 26.18 -33.23
C ARG A 408 2.22 24.67 -33.11
N ASP A 409 2.19 23.96 -34.22
CA ASP A 409 1.89 22.53 -34.28
C ASP A 409 2.95 21.66 -33.58
N LYS A 410 4.22 22.11 -33.62
CA LYS A 410 5.34 21.46 -32.93
C LYS A 410 5.45 21.88 -31.48
N CYS A 411 4.91 23.04 -31.10
CA CYS A 411 5.10 23.65 -29.77
C CYS A 411 4.06 23.23 -28.76
N HIS A 412 2.75 23.22 -29.14
CA HIS A 412 1.67 22.89 -28.20
C HIS A 412 0.37 22.48 -28.91
N ARG A 413 -0.41 21.64 -28.22
CA ARG A 413 -1.76 21.21 -28.64
C ARG A 413 -2.87 21.83 -27.78
N SER A 414 -2.63 23.01 -27.21
CA SER A 414 -3.59 23.67 -26.32
C SER A 414 -4.85 24.10 -27.06
N LYS A 415 -6.03 23.76 -26.55
CA LYS A 415 -7.33 24.21 -27.09
C LYS A 415 -7.53 25.72 -26.98
N ASN A 416 -6.87 26.37 -26.03
CA ASN A 416 -6.94 27.83 -25.83
C ASN A 416 -6.10 28.63 -26.85
N GLY A 417 -5.45 27.97 -27.81
CA GLY A 417 -4.71 28.62 -28.87
C GLY A 417 -3.35 29.22 -28.49
N TYR A 418 -2.91 29.12 -27.25
CA TYR A 418 -1.61 29.61 -26.78
C TYR A 418 -0.86 28.65 -25.87
N ARG A 419 0.45 28.78 -25.82
CA ARG A 419 1.34 28.01 -24.97
C ARG A 419 1.27 28.51 -23.52
N THR A 420 0.97 27.61 -22.58
CA THR A 420 1.17 27.83 -21.15
C THR A 420 2.27 26.90 -20.64
N VAL A 421 3.28 27.47 -20.02
CA VAL A 421 4.35 26.77 -19.33
C VAL A 421 4.03 26.75 -17.85
N ARG A 422 4.15 25.57 -17.22
CA ARG A 422 3.97 25.38 -15.79
C ARG A 422 5.34 25.10 -15.19
N VAL A 423 5.70 25.84 -14.16
CA VAL A 423 7.00 25.75 -13.51
C VAL A 423 6.79 25.53 -12.02
N ASN A 424 7.31 24.46 -11.51
CA ASN A 424 7.41 24.21 -10.08
C ASN A 424 8.79 24.67 -9.63
N GLN A 425 8.83 25.70 -8.80
CA GLN A 425 10.09 26.29 -8.35
C GLN A 425 10.93 25.34 -7.53
N VAL A 426 10.31 24.57 -6.63
CA VAL A 426 10.98 23.57 -5.80
C VAL A 426 11.68 22.51 -6.67
N LEU A 427 10.95 21.94 -7.65
CA LEU A 427 11.55 20.94 -8.56
C LEU A 427 12.72 21.52 -9.34
N ASN A 428 12.62 22.77 -9.80
CA ASN A 428 13.69 23.42 -10.56
C ASN A 428 14.93 23.68 -9.69
N GLU A 429 14.73 23.97 -8.42
CA GLU A 429 15.83 24.18 -7.48
C GLU A 429 16.52 22.88 -7.08
N TYR A 430 15.73 21.87 -6.74
CA TYR A 430 16.26 20.62 -6.17
C TYR A 430 16.80 19.64 -7.22
N ARG A 431 16.22 19.57 -8.43
CA ARG A 431 16.69 18.67 -9.49
C ARG A 431 18.18 18.80 -9.82
N PRO A 432 18.76 20.01 -9.97
CA PRO A 432 20.20 20.15 -10.17
C PRO A 432 21.02 19.61 -8.99
N LYS A 433 20.64 19.93 -7.74
CA LYS A 433 21.32 19.45 -6.52
C LYS A 433 21.28 17.91 -6.43
N VAL A 434 20.10 17.33 -6.68
CA VAL A 434 19.92 15.86 -6.67
C VAL A 434 20.67 15.21 -7.82
N LEU A 435 20.71 15.84 -8.99
CA LEU A 435 21.48 15.33 -10.13
C LEU A 435 22.97 15.31 -9.85
N GLU A 436 23.51 16.35 -9.24
CA GLU A 436 24.90 16.43 -8.79
C GLU A 436 25.19 15.30 -7.79
N ALA A 437 24.35 15.14 -6.76
CA ALA A 437 24.47 14.04 -5.80
C ALA A 437 24.44 12.66 -6.48
N LEU A 438 23.50 12.42 -7.40
CA LEU A 438 23.36 11.14 -8.12
C LEU A 438 24.51 10.84 -9.11
N THR A 439 25.24 11.85 -9.56
CA THR A 439 26.38 11.71 -10.49
C THR A 439 27.72 11.68 -9.77
N SER A 440 27.76 11.96 -8.46
CA SER A 440 28.94 11.75 -7.63
C SER A 440 29.31 10.26 -7.62
N GLU A 441 30.51 9.94 -7.18
CA GLU A 441 30.99 8.56 -7.03
C GLU A 441 30.08 7.78 -6.08
N GLU A 442 29.77 8.33 -4.90
CA GLU A 442 28.84 7.73 -3.93
C GLU A 442 27.45 7.56 -4.52
N GLY A 443 26.86 8.59 -5.12
CA GLY A 443 25.54 8.55 -5.70
C GLY A 443 25.40 7.55 -6.86
N THR A 444 26.48 7.38 -7.64
CA THR A 444 26.53 6.36 -8.70
C THR A 444 26.50 4.96 -8.10
N LEU A 445 27.29 4.70 -7.05
CA LEU A 445 27.31 3.42 -6.34
C LEU A 445 25.94 3.15 -5.69
N LEU A 446 25.37 4.11 -4.97
CA LEU A 446 24.05 3.96 -4.33
C LEU A 446 22.95 3.65 -5.35
N ARG A 447 22.96 4.34 -6.49
CA ARG A 447 21.99 4.10 -7.57
C ARG A 447 22.13 2.71 -8.19
N MET A 448 23.36 2.20 -8.38
CA MET A 448 23.59 0.84 -8.87
C MET A 448 23.13 -0.19 -7.85
N ASN A 449 23.42 0.04 -6.58
CA ASN A 449 23.04 -0.86 -5.50
C ASN A 449 21.52 -0.93 -5.29
N ARG A 450 20.76 0.12 -5.63
CA ARG A 450 19.31 0.11 -5.49
C ARG A 450 18.64 -1.11 -6.14
N SER A 451 19.05 -1.47 -7.36
CA SER A 451 18.47 -2.64 -8.04
C SER A 451 18.81 -3.94 -7.31
N ILE A 452 20.03 -4.07 -6.80
CA ILE A 452 20.45 -5.26 -6.05
C ILE A 452 19.69 -5.37 -4.73
N GLN A 453 19.59 -4.26 -3.98
CA GLN A 453 18.98 -4.21 -2.66
C GLN A 453 17.47 -4.48 -2.72
N VAL A 454 16.72 -3.73 -3.50
CA VAL A 454 15.26 -3.74 -3.44
C VAL A 454 14.63 -4.63 -4.49
N GLU A 455 15.11 -4.58 -5.74
CA GLU A 455 14.60 -5.45 -6.81
C GLU A 455 14.94 -6.91 -6.51
N GLY A 456 16.14 -7.16 -5.92
CA GLY A 456 16.55 -8.48 -5.44
C GLY A 456 15.59 -9.02 -4.38
N VAL A 457 15.24 -8.22 -3.36
CA VAL A 457 14.27 -8.63 -2.32
C VAL A 457 12.90 -8.94 -2.92
N PHE A 458 12.38 -8.09 -3.82
CA PHE A 458 11.12 -8.38 -4.48
C PHE A 458 11.18 -9.59 -5.41
N GLY A 459 12.33 -9.85 -6.04
CA GLY A 459 12.58 -11.06 -6.82
C GLY A 459 12.42 -12.30 -5.94
N VAL A 460 13.16 -12.36 -4.82
CA VAL A 460 13.07 -13.44 -3.85
C VAL A 460 11.64 -13.64 -3.35
N LEU A 461 10.96 -12.58 -2.91
CA LEU A 461 9.58 -12.67 -2.40
C LEU A 461 8.59 -13.22 -3.43
N LYS A 462 8.72 -12.86 -4.70
CA LYS A 462 7.75 -13.24 -5.73
C LYS A 462 8.07 -14.54 -6.45
N GLU A 463 9.35 -14.82 -6.68
CA GLU A 463 9.80 -16.00 -7.43
C GLU A 463 10.14 -17.14 -6.49
N ASP A 464 11.04 -16.93 -5.52
CA ASP A 464 11.50 -18.00 -4.64
C ASP A 464 10.45 -18.35 -3.58
N TYR A 465 9.90 -17.32 -2.92
CA TYR A 465 8.82 -17.47 -1.95
C TYR A 465 7.43 -17.64 -2.61
N GLY A 466 7.28 -17.40 -3.91
CA GLY A 466 6.03 -17.53 -4.64
C GLY A 466 4.90 -16.61 -4.16
N PHE A 467 5.23 -15.55 -3.38
CA PHE A 467 4.24 -14.69 -2.74
C PHE A 467 3.74 -13.59 -3.69
N ARG A 468 2.74 -13.92 -4.51
CA ARG A 468 2.17 -13.01 -5.52
C ARG A 468 0.79 -12.48 -5.15
N ARG A 469 0.15 -13.08 -4.15
CA ARG A 469 -1.21 -12.74 -3.70
C ARG A 469 -1.34 -12.96 -2.20
N PHE A 470 -2.03 -12.04 -1.53
CA PHE A 470 -2.38 -12.21 -0.13
C PHE A 470 -3.39 -13.34 0.09
N LEU A 471 -3.35 -13.97 1.27
CA LEU A 471 -4.28 -15.02 1.67
C LEU A 471 -5.34 -14.52 2.66
N THR A 472 -5.13 -13.32 3.22
CA THR A 472 -6.00 -12.65 4.19
C THR A 472 -6.66 -11.42 3.57
N ARG A 473 -7.57 -10.77 4.31
CA ARG A 473 -8.28 -9.55 3.92
C ARG A 473 -8.13 -8.48 4.99
N GLY A 474 -8.28 -7.23 4.54
CA GLY A 474 -8.18 -6.07 5.42
C GLY A 474 -6.72 -5.65 5.65
N LYS A 475 -6.51 -4.33 5.68
CA LYS A 475 -5.17 -3.72 5.73
C LYS A 475 -4.30 -4.28 6.85
N LYS A 476 -4.86 -4.44 8.06
CA LYS A 476 -4.15 -4.91 9.24
C LYS A 476 -3.56 -6.32 9.06
N ASN A 477 -4.38 -7.27 8.60
CA ASN A 477 -3.95 -8.64 8.37
C ASN A 477 -2.97 -8.74 7.18
N ILE A 478 -3.14 -7.90 6.16
CA ILE A 478 -2.21 -7.78 5.03
C ILE A 478 -0.82 -7.32 5.52
N GLU A 479 -0.77 -6.30 6.36
CA GLU A 479 0.48 -5.82 6.95
C GLU A 479 1.13 -6.89 7.81
N THR A 480 0.36 -7.57 8.67
CA THR A 480 0.84 -8.70 9.48
C THR A 480 1.47 -9.79 8.62
N GLN A 481 0.80 -10.19 7.55
CA GLN A 481 1.30 -11.20 6.63
C GLN A 481 2.61 -10.75 5.95
N PHE A 482 2.71 -9.47 5.58
CA PHE A 482 3.92 -8.96 4.95
C PHE A 482 5.07 -8.76 5.96
N PHE A 483 4.78 -8.35 7.18
CA PHE A 483 5.78 -8.30 8.25
C PHE A 483 6.34 -9.69 8.59
N LEU A 484 5.49 -10.73 8.60
CA LEU A 484 5.94 -12.11 8.77
C LEU A 484 6.88 -12.56 7.65
N LEU A 485 6.57 -12.22 6.41
CA LEU A 485 7.47 -12.48 5.26
C LEU A 485 8.81 -11.75 5.42
N ALA A 486 8.77 -10.47 5.79
CA ALA A 486 9.97 -9.66 6.00
C ALA A 486 10.82 -10.21 7.16
N PHE A 487 10.17 -10.64 8.23
CA PHE A 487 10.82 -11.23 9.39
C PHE A 487 11.53 -12.53 9.03
N ALA A 488 10.82 -13.44 8.34
CA ALA A 488 11.35 -14.72 7.88
C ALA A 488 12.55 -14.52 6.93
N LEU A 489 12.42 -13.64 5.95
CA LEU A 489 13.49 -13.33 4.99
C LEU A 489 14.73 -12.72 5.67
N ASN A 490 14.52 -11.86 6.66
CA ASN A 490 15.63 -11.27 7.42
C ASN A 490 16.38 -12.35 8.23
N ILE A 491 15.69 -13.31 8.85
CA ILE A 491 16.33 -14.44 9.55
C ILE A 491 17.14 -15.28 8.57
N GLU A 492 16.54 -15.65 7.44
CA GLU A 492 17.26 -16.43 6.40
C GLU A 492 18.53 -15.72 5.94
N LYS A 493 18.43 -14.39 5.73
CA LYS A 493 19.57 -13.57 5.35
C LYS A 493 20.64 -13.56 6.42
N LEU A 494 20.26 -13.38 7.69
CA LEU A 494 21.18 -13.39 8.83
C LEU A 494 21.92 -14.72 8.93
N CYS A 495 21.21 -15.85 8.86
CA CYS A 495 21.81 -17.19 8.86
C CYS A 495 22.81 -17.38 7.72
N ASN A 496 22.46 -16.93 6.52
CA ASN A 496 23.32 -17.06 5.35
C ASN A 496 24.60 -16.21 5.47
N ARG A 497 24.52 -15.05 6.10
CA ARG A 497 25.68 -14.19 6.37
C ARG A 497 26.56 -14.77 7.47
N GLU A 498 25.94 -15.31 8.51
CA GLU A 498 26.64 -15.98 9.62
C GLU A 498 27.44 -17.20 9.11
N LYS A 499 26.80 -18.10 8.34
CA LYS A 499 27.46 -19.25 7.70
C LYS A 499 28.64 -18.87 6.82
N LYS A 500 28.61 -17.68 6.21
CA LYS A 500 29.69 -17.15 5.36
C LYS A 500 30.70 -16.30 6.12
N GLY A 501 30.60 -16.14 7.44
CA GLY A 501 31.47 -15.27 8.25
C GLY A 501 31.41 -13.80 7.84
N ARG A 502 30.24 -13.29 7.44
CA ARG A 502 30.06 -11.92 6.90
C ARG A 502 29.25 -11.01 7.82
N ILE A 503 29.07 -11.39 9.07
CA ILE A 503 28.36 -10.55 10.06
C ILE A 503 29.14 -9.24 10.28
N GLY A 504 28.43 -8.10 10.30
CA GLY A 504 28.97 -6.76 10.49
C GLY A 504 29.78 -6.22 9.31
N LEU A 505 29.94 -6.99 8.22
CA LEU A 505 30.71 -6.53 7.05
C LEU A 505 29.80 -5.75 6.08
N ASP A 506 30.33 -4.63 5.58
CA ASP A 506 29.67 -3.88 4.50
C ASP A 506 29.65 -4.69 3.21
N LEU A 507 28.47 -4.80 2.58
CA LEU A 507 28.30 -5.54 1.34
C LEU A 507 28.96 -4.84 0.14
N PHE A 508 29.04 -3.54 0.17
CA PHE A 508 29.55 -2.70 -0.91
C PHE A 508 30.46 -1.63 -0.34
N LYS A 509 31.76 -1.88 -0.37
CA LYS A 509 32.78 -0.85 -0.10
C LYS A 509 33.06 -0.12 -1.40
N LEU A 510 33.08 1.22 -1.36
CA LEU A 510 33.87 1.98 -2.31
C LEU A 510 35.31 1.49 -2.13
N ASN A 511 35.92 0.91 -3.16
CA ASN A 511 37.33 0.64 -3.12
C ASN A 511 38.01 2.00 -2.88
N ALA A 512 38.59 2.18 -1.72
CA ALA A 512 39.50 3.33 -1.48
C ALA A 512 40.58 3.23 -2.55
N SER A 513 40.53 4.13 -3.53
CA SER A 513 41.54 4.31 -4.57
C SER A 513 42.84 4.77 -3.95
#